data_dafcbf56261426584587d9ea4d951db4
#
_entry.id   dafcbf56261426584587d9ea4d951db4
#
_cell.length_a   1.000
_cell.length_b   1.000
_cell.length_c   1.000
_cell.angle_alpha   90.00
_cell.angle_beta   90.00
_cell.angle_gamma   90.00
#
_symmetry.space_group_name_H-M   'P 1'
#
loop_
_entity.id
_entity.type
_entity.pdbx_description
1 polymer ?
#
loop_
_entity_poly.entity_id
_entity_poly.type
_entity_poly.pdbx_seq_one_letter_code
_entity_poly.pdbx_strand_id
1 'polypeptide(L)'
;GEYYAPPVENSGNQQASFGQNQDGEQQNQPPFQPFQTIQFDIPQYQEQGEIDGVSINDIAATVRTNPQRFVEKFKKFSQKKSKLSWNWGAFFFGSYYLLFRKMYKQGIAFFCIMFSAVLVGDAALFKFAPKYMTAMQNLVTNYDPKSTAMPDISSITGASDAQTAVTVMYILLAVLLLIRIIIAAYADYFYKGTVFNIIKTVSEQLDNGANFIQSSIFGAEANLDQGQMKRMYLGNKGGVTLFAPLVAYFIMYVVTSLF
;
A
#
# COMPACT_ATOMS: atom_id res chain seq x y z
N GLY A 1 19.56 29.25 -9.23
CA GLY A 1 18.82 28.03 -9.45
C GLY A 1 19.13 27.50 -10.83
N GLU A 2 20.00 26.49 -10.94
CA GLU A 2 20.31 25.84 -12.21
C GLU A 2 19.35 24.67 -12.43
N TYR A 3 18.65 24.72 -13.57
CA TYR A 3 17.81 23.63 -14.08
C TYR A 3 18.70 22.57 -14.74
N TYR A 4 18.74 21.37 -14.16
CA TYR A 4 19.32 20.20 -14.83
C TYR A 4 18.29 19.59 -15.79
N ALA A 5 18.60 19.62 -17.09
CA ALA A 5 17.86 18.91 -18.13
C ALA A 5 18.35 17.44 -18.20
N PRO A 6 17.46 16.45 -18.43
CA PRO A 6 17.88 15.08 -18.62
C PRO A 6 18.57 14.87 -19.98
N PRO A 7 19.51 13.91 -20.12
CA PRO A 7 20.20 13.64 -21.36
C PRO A 7 19.28 13.05 -22.42
N VAL A 8 19.41 13.57 -23.65
CA VAL A 8 18.70 13.16 -24.86
C VAL A 8 19.26 11.79 -25.31
N GLU A 9 18.42 10.76 -25.38
CA GLU A 9 18.75 9.50 -26.00
C GLU A 9 18.87 9.63 -27.52
N ASN A 10 20.02 9.20 -28.03
CA ASN A 10 20.38 9.22 -29.43
C ASN A 10 19.79 7.98 -30.13
N SER A 11 18.70 8.15 -30.85
CA SER A 11 18.10 7.08 -31.68
C SER A 11 18.92 6.88 -32.96
N GLY A 12 19.76 5.87 -32.95
CA GLY A 12 20.53 5.42 -34.12
C GLY A 12 19.60 4.82 -35.19
N ASN A 13 19.67 5.42 -36.38
CA ASN A 13 19.13 4.97 -37.65
C ASN A 13 19.54 3.52 -37.97
N GLN A 14 18.57 2.65 -38.20
CA GLN A 14 18.79 1.43 -38.99
C GLN A 14 18.04 1.57 -40.32
N GLN A 15 18.81 1.82 -41.37
CA GLN A 15 18.39 1.72 -42.76
C GLN A 15 18.05 0.27 -43.15
N ALA A 16 16.81 0.06 -43.57
CA ALA A 16 16.41 -1.17 -44.24
C ALA A 16 16.87 -1.13 -45.70
N SER A 17 17.77 -2.05 -46.12
CA SER A 17 18.08 -2.26 -47.51
C SER A 17 17.08 -3.29 -48.10
N PHE A 18 16.27 -2.84 -49.07
CA PHE A 18 15.50 -3.70 -49.93
C PHE A 18 16.41 -4.32 -51.00
N GLY A 19 16.57 -5.65 -50.98
CA GLY A 19 17.13 -6.42 -52.09
C GLY A 19 16.01 -7.24 -52.75
N GLN A 20 15.70 -6.91 -54.02
CA GLN A 20 14.88 -7.72 -54.92
C GLN A 20 15.66 -8.97 -55.31
N ASN A 21 15.03 -10.12 -55.24
CA ASN A 21 15.18 -11.16 -56.28
C ASN A 21 13.98 -12.11 -56.29
N GLN A 22 13.63 -12.51 -57.52
CA GLN A 22 12.47 -13.27 -57.99
C GLN A 22 12.57 -14.76 -57.74
N ASP A 23 11.38 -15.38 -57.75
CA ASP A 23 11.03 -16.74 -58.15
C ASP A 23 11.32 -17.90 -57.21
N GLY A 24 10.24 -18.54 -56.78
CA GLY A 24 10.22 -19.87 -56.16
C GLY A 24 9.11 -20.07 -55.13
N GLU A 25 7.93 -20.56 -55.56
CA GLU A 25 6.87 -21.03 -54.68
C GLU A 25 7.39 -22.14 -53.74
N GLN A 26 7.67 -21.79 -52.51
CA GLN A 26 7.65 -22.73 -51.37
C GLN A 26 6.99 -22.03 -50.21
N GLN A 27 5.91 -22.62 -49.69
CA GLN A 27 5.25 -22.26 -48.46
C GLN A 27 6.28 -22.22 -47.31
N ASN A 28 6.95 -21.09 -47.13
CA ASN A 28 7.73 -20.82 -45.95
C ASN A 28 6.81 -20.23 -44.88
N GLN A 29 6.36 -21.13 -43.98
CA GLN A 29 5.94 -20.66 -42.67
C GLN A 29 7.09 -19.83 -42.10
N PRO A 30 6.84 -18.57 -41.59
CA PRO A 30 7.88 -17.81 -40.96
C PRO A 30 8.49 -18.63 -39.82
N PRO A 31 9.83 -18.68 -39.71
CA PRO A 31 10.45 -19.41 -38.62
C PRO A 31 9.87 -18.91 -37.31
N PHE A 32 9.33 -19.82 -36.51
CA PHE A 32 8.85 -19.56 -35.18
C PHE A 32 10.01 -18.93 -34.41
N GLN A 33 9.99 -17.59 -34.30
CA GLN A 33 10.97 -16.92 -33.46
C GLN A 33 10.68 -17.34 -32.01
N PRO A 34 11.61 -18.03 -31.34
CA PRO A 34 11.44 -18.34 -29.96
C PRO A 34 11.18 -17.04 -29.24
N PHE A 35 10.11 -16.99 -28.42
CA PHE A 35 9.75 -15.84 -27.59
C PHE A 35 11.02 -15.24 -27.00
N GLN A 36 11.26 -13.98 -27.32
CA GLN A 36 12.39 -13.25 -26.74
C GLN A 36 12.28 -13.44 -25.24
N THR A 37 13.33 -13.96 -24.65
CA THR A 37 13.46 -14.15 -23.20
C THR A 37 13.09 -12.82 -22.56
N ILE A 38 11.96 -12.75 -21.86
CA ILE A 38 11.58 -11.55 -21.13
C ILE A 38 12.67 -11.37 -20.08
N GLN A 39 13.64 -10.49 -20.35
CA GLN A 39 14.58 -10.04 -19.36
C GLN A 39 13.76 -9.28 -18.32
N PHE A 40 13.49 -9.95 -17.21
CA PHE A 40 12.98 -9.26 -16.03
C PHE A 40 14.10 -8.36 -15.56
N ASP A 41 14.02 -7.09 -15.94
CA ASP A 41 14.91 -6.06 -15.40
C ASP A 41 14.55 -5.90 -13.91
N ILE A 42 15.25 -6.66 -13.07
CA ILE A 42 15.17 -6.51 -11.62
C ILE A 42 16.03 -5.29 -11.32
N PRO A 43 15.45 -4.14 -10.97
CA PRO A 43 16.20 -2.92 -10.73
C PRO A 43 17.28 -3.22 -9.69
N GLN A 44 18.55 -3.26 -10.12
CA GLN A 44 19.65 -3.35 -9.20
C GLN A 44 19.77 -1.98 -8.54
N TYR A 45 19.54 -1.95 -7.24
CA TYR A 45 19.80 -0.74 -6.47
C TYR A 45 21.31 -0.48 -6.50
N GLN A 46 21.72 0.71 -6.97
CA GLN A 46 23.14 1.02 -7.21
C GLN A 46 24.00 1.08 -5.94
N GLU A 47 23.38 1.23 -4.79
CA GLU A 47 24.09 1.32 -3.52
C GLU A 47 24.34 -0.07 -2.93
N GLN A 48 25.62 -0.44 -2.79
CA GLN A 48 26.05 -1.66 -2.13
C GLN A 48 26.24 -1.41 -0.63
N GLY A 49 25.96 -2.43 0.18
CA GLY A 49 26.13 -2.38 1.63
C GLY A 49 25.03 -3.11 2.38
N GLU A 50 25.08 -2.99 3.70
CA GLU A 50 24.14 -3.66 4.61
C GLU A 50 23.56 -2.68 5.64
N ILE A 51 22.36 -2.97 6.09
CA ILE A 51 21.68 -2.31 7.21
C ILE A 51 21.31 -3.38 8.21
N ASP A 52 21.88 -3.33 9.42
CA ASP A 52 21.67 -4.35 10.48
C ASP A 52 21.89 -5.79 9.99
N GLY A 53 22.93 -6.02 9.16
CA GLY A 53 23.24 -7.34 8.61
C GLY A 53 22.36 -7.80 7.44
N VAL A 54 21.54 -6.91 6.88
CA VAL A 54 20.68 -7.21 5.71
C VAL A 54 21.13 -6.41 4.51
N SER A 55 21.32 -7.10 3.37
CA SER A 55 21.74 -6.46 2.11
C SER A 55 20.76 -5.37 1.67
N ILE A 56 21.31 -4.21 1.26
CA ILE A 56 20.50 -3.11 0.72
C ILE A 56 19.72 -3.54 -0.53
N ASN A 57 20.29 -4.41 -1.37
CA ASN A 57 19.63 -4.94 -2.55
C ASN A 57 18.41 -5.82 -2.19
N ASP A 58 18.48 -6.63 -1.13
CA ASP A 58 17.35 -7.42 -0.66
C ASP A 58 16.25 -6.52 -0.06
N ILE A 59 16.65 -5.47 0.66
CA ILE A 59 15.73 -4.44 1.17
C ILE A 59 15.02 -3.75 0.01
N ALA A 60 15.75 -3.29 -1.00
CA ALA A 60 15.21 -2.61 -2.18
C ALA A 60 14.25 -3.52 -2.96
N ALA A 61 14.62 -4.79 -3.17
CA ALA A 61 13.78 -5.78 -3.82
C ALA A 61 12.47 -6.03 -3.04
N THR A 62 12.54 -6.10 -1.71
CA THR A 62 11.37 -6.31 -0.85
C THR A 62 10.44 -5.10 -0.84
N VAL A 63 10.99 -3.90 -0.80
CA VAL A 63 10.22 -2.64 -0.76
C VAL A 63 9.54 -2.36 -2.10
N ARG A 64 10.19 -2.63 -3.22
CA ARG A 64 9.79 -2.38 -4.63
C ARG A 64 9.53 -0.91 -4.96
N THR A 65 8.59 -0.28 -4.25
CA THR A 65 8.11 1.08 -4.54
C THR A 65 8.92 2.10 -3.74
N ASN A 66 9.64 2.97 -4.43
CA ASN A 66 10.47 4.03 -3.85
C ASN A 66 11.52 3.51 -2.83
N PRO A 67 12.38 2.53 -3.25
CA PRO A 67 13.31 1.88 -2.34
C PRO A 67 14.32 2.87 -1.73
N GLN A 68 14.79 3.85 -2.49
CA GLN A 68 15.75 4.86 -2.04
C GLN A 68 15.27 5.58 -0.75
N ARG A 69 14.02 6.06 -0.75
CA ARG A 69 13.44 6.72 0.42
C ARG A 69 13.45 5.83 1.67
N PHE A 70 13.10 4.54 1.51
CA PHE A 70 13.01 3.62 2.65
C PHE A 70 14.39 3.16 3.12
N VAL A 71 15.33 2.90 2.22
CA VAL A 71 16.70 2.57 2.56
C VAL A 71 17.33 3.70 3.40
N GLU A 72 17.18 4.96 2.98
CA GLU A 72 17.68 6.11 3.76
C GLU A 72 17.04 6.19 5.15
N LYS A 73 15.72 5.96 5.26
CA LYS A 73 15.03 5.94 6.56
C LYS A 73 15.49 4.78 7.43
N PHE A 74 15.66 3.59 6.86
CA PHE A 74 16.13 2.42 7.59
C PHE A 74 17.57 2.59 8.10
N LYS A 75 18.45 3.22 7.31
CA LYS A 75 19.78 3.63 7.75
C LYS A 75 19.70 4.59 8.96
N LYS A 76 18.84 5.60 8.87
CA LYS A 76 18.65 6.54 9.98
C LYS A 76 18.16 5.86 11.26
N PHE A 77 17.25 4.88 11.14
CA PHE A 77 16.77 4.11 12.31
C PHE A 77 17.86 3.22 12.92
N SER A 78 18.79 2.68 12.11
CA SER A 78 19.90 1.86 12.58
C SER A 78 20.99 2.72 13.25
N GLN A 79 21.26 3.91 12.71
CA GLN A 79 22.27 4.82 13.24
C GLN A 79 21.80 5.62 14.46
N LYS A 80 20.49 5.98 14.49
CA LYS A 80 19.89 6.79 15.57
C LYS A 80 19.01 5.91 16.44
N LYS A 81 19.03 6.13 17.76
CA LYS A 81 18.11 5.48 18.69
C LYS A 81 16.62 5.90 18.52
N SER A 82 16.33 6.88 17.65
CA SER A 82 14.97 7.37 17.41
C SER A 82 14.23 6.44 16.44
N LYS A 83 13.01 6.04 16.83
CA LYS A 83 12.07 5.23 16.05
C LYS A 83 11.05 6.08 15.29
N LEU A 84 11.12 7.41 15.43
CA LEU A 84 10.15 8.34 14.89
C LEU A 84 10.53 8.79 13.48
N SER A 85 9.57 8.74 12.57
CA SER A 85 9.68 9.28 11.21
C SER A 85 8.30 9.65 10.70
N TRP A 86 8.11 10.89 10.28
CA TRP A 86 6.80 11.30 9.77
C TRP A 86 6.49 10.68 8.40
N ASN A 87 5.28 10.13 8.27
CA ASN A 87 4.79 9.55 7.03
C ASN A 87 3.39 10.10 6.70
N TRP A 88 3.33 10.99 5.71
CA TRP A 88 2.09 11.62 5.27
C TRP A 88 1.06 10.62 4.76
N GLY A 89 1.48 9.59 4.01
CA GLY A 89 0.57 8.54 3.55
C GLY A 89 -0.09 7.80 4.71
N ALA A 90 0.68 7.50 5.76
CA ALA A 90 0.16 6.88 6.97
C ALA A 90 -0.74 7.84 7.79
N PHE A 91 -0.47 9.14 7.77
CA PHE A 91 -1.33 10.15 8.40
C PHE A 91 -2.72 10.21 7.74
N PHE A 92 -2.77 10.35 6.41
CA PHE A 92 -4.04 10.49 5.69
C PHE A 92 -4.83 9.18 5.63
N PHE A 93 -4.17 8.05 5.38
CA PHE A 93 -4.82 6.76 5.18
C PHE A 93 -4.86 5.87 6.44
N GLY A 94 -4.13 6.23 7.51
CA GLY A 94 -4.16 5.50 8.78
C GLY A 94 -3.83 4.01 8.63
N SER A 95 -4.68 3.15 9.21
CA SER A 95 -4.53 1.68 9.15
C SER A 95 -4.58 1.13 7.73
N TYR A 96 -5.29 1.77 6.80
CA TYR A 96 -5.33 1.34 5.38
C TYR A 96 -3.95 1.45 4.72
N TYR A 97 -3.14 2.46 5.07
CA TYR A 97 -1.75 2.56 4.59
C TYR A 97 -0.90 1.37 5.08
N LEU A 98 -1.08 0.95 6.33
CA LEU A 98 -0.37 -0.20 6.88
C LEU A 98 -0.75 -1.50 6.14
N LEU A 99 -2.05 -1.70 5.88
CA LEU A 99 -2.55 -2.84 5.11
C LEU A 99 -2.06 -2.80 3.66
N PHE A 100 -2.04 -1.62 3.04
CA PHE A 100 -1.50 -1.41 1.70
C PHE A 100 -0.02 -1.82 1.60
N ARG A 101 0.79 -1.55 2.63
CA ARG A 101 2.19 -1.95 2.74
C ARG A 101 2.40 -3.37 3.26
N LYS A 102 1.37 -4.19 3.29
CA LYS A 102 1.39 -5.58 3.79
C LYS A 102 1.84 -5.73 5.26
N MET A 103 1.75 -4.66 6.04
CA MET A 103 1.97 -4.69 7.50
C MET A 103 0.70 -5.19 8.20
N TYR A 104 0.29 -6.44 7.92
CA TYR A 104 -1.03 -6.95 8.32
C TYR A 104 -1.23 -6.94 9.83
N LYS A 105 -0.23 -7.34 10.62
CA LYS A 105 -0.34 -7.37 12.10
C LYS A 105 -0.68 -5.99 12.66
N GLN A 106 0.11 -4.98 12.28
CA GLN A 106 -0.08 -3.59 12.74
C GLN A 106 -1.32 -2.97 12.09
N GLY A 107 -1.54 -3.23 10.80
CA GLY A 107 -2.70 -2.71 10.07
C GLY A 107 -4.02 -3.16 10.67
N ILE A 108 -4.17 -4.45 10.96
CA ILE A 108 -5.38 -5.01 11.58
C ILE A 108 -5.53 -4.47 13.01
N ALA A 109 -4.46 -4.43 13.81
CA ALA A 109 -4.52 -3.92 15.17
C ALA A 109 -5.01 -2.47 15.22
N PHE A 110 -4.42 -1.57 14.42
CA PHE A 110 -4.86 -0.18 14.36
C PHE A 110 -6.24 -0.02 13.72
N PHE A 111 -6.59 -0.87 12.77
CA PHE A 111 -7.94 -0.90 12.21
C PHE A 111 -8.99 -1.21 13.29
N CYS A 112 -8.75 -2.26 14.08
CA CYS A 112 -9.64 -2.61 15.20
C CYS A 112 -9.73 -1.50 16.25
N ILE A 113 -8.60 -0.85 16.60
CA ILE A 113 -8.59 0.27 17.55
C ILE A 113 -9.42 1.45 17.02
N MET A 114 -9.21 1.85 15.75
CA MET A 114 -9.98 2.94 15.14
C MET A 114 -11.47 2.61 15.04
N PHE A 115 -11.78 1.38 14.63
CA PHE A 115 -13.17 0.92 14.54
C PHE A 115 -13.85 0.89 15.90
N SER A 116 -13.18 0.37 16.94
CA SER A 116 -13.71 0.40 18.31
C SER A 116 -13.94 1.84 18.81
N ALA A 117 -13.04 2.78 18.47
CA ALA A 117 -13.23 4.18 18.84
C ALA A 117 -14.49 4.79 18.20
N VAL A 118 -14.78 4.44 16.94
CA VAL A 118 -16.03 4.86 16.27
C VAL A 118 -17.25 4.28 16.98
N LEU A 119 -17.27 2.96 17.22
CA LEU A 119 -18.39 2.31 17.92
C LEU A 119 -18.65 2.89 19.31
N VAL A 120 -17.59 3.19 20.06
CA VAL A 120 -17.71 3.85 21.38
C VAL A 120 -18.26 5.27 21.22
N GLY A 121 -17.84 6.00 20.19
CA GLY A 121 -18.36 7.33 19.87
C GLY A 121 -19.86 7.30 19.54
N ASP A 122 -20.28 6.36 18.69
CA ASP A 122 -21.70 6.18 18.34
C ASP A 122 -22.52 5.81 19.58
N ALA A 123 -22.07 4.85 20.39
CA ALA A 123 -22.72 4.49 21.64
C ALA A 123 -22.82 5.67 22.61
N ALA A 124 -21.81 6.54 22.67
CA ALA A 124 -21.83 7.77 23.47
C ALA A 124 -22.87 8.76 22.94
N LEU A 125 -23.02 8.92 21.62
CA LEU A 125 -24.06 9.75 21.01
C LEU A 125 -25.45 9.25 21.38
N PHE A 126 -25.73 7.95 21.23
CA PHE A 126 -27.01 7.38 21.61
C PHE A 126 -27.35 7.55 23.10
N LYS A 127 -26.31 7.47 23.96
CA LYS A 127 -26.50 7.59 25.42
C LYS A 127 -26.66 9.03 25.87
N PHE A 128 -25.85 9.95 25.36
CA PHE A 128 -25.74 11.32 25.87
C PHE A 128 -26.46 12.37 25.03
N ALA A 129 -26.82 12.04 23.78
CA ALA A 129 -27.53 12.92 22.88
C ALA A 129 -28.68 12.20 22.12
N PRO A 130 -29.62 11.54 22.84
CA PRO A 130 -30.65 10.72 22.21
C PRO A 130 -31.62 11.52 21.33
N LYS A 131 -31.94 12.78 21.70
CA LYS A 131 -32.84 13.63 20.90
C LYS A 131 -32.19 14.04 19.57
N TYR A 132 -30.90 14.39 19.62
CA TYR A 132 -30.11 14.66 18.43
C TYR A 132 -30.06 13.43 17.51
N MET A 133 -29.82 12.23 18.04
CA MET A 133 -29.79 11.00 17.27
C MET A 133 -31.17 10.67 16.67
N THR A 134 -32.25 10.86 17.40
CA THR A 134 -33.61 10.68 16.89
C THR A 134 -33.91 11.67 15.75
N ALA A 135 -33.55 12.95 15.89
CA ALA A 135 -33.72 13.94 14.84
C ALA A 135 -32.92 13.57 13.58
N MET A 136 -31.69 13.08 13.75
CA MET A 136 -30.84 12.62 12.65
C MET A 136 -31.44 11.41 11.92
N GLN A 137 -31.92 10.40 12.66
CA GLN A 137 -32.59 9.23 12.10
C GLN A 137 -33.84 9.62 11.31
N ASN A 138 -34.68 10.52 11.85
CA ASN A 138 -35.87 11.02 11.18
C ASN A 138 -35.52 11.74 9.87
N LEU A 139 -34.41 12.53 9.85
CA LEU A 139 -33.94 13.21 8.64
C LEU A 139 -33.56 12.19 7.57
N VAL A 140 -32.76 11.16 7.93
CA VAL A 140 -32.30 10.13 6.99
C VAL A 140 -33.48 9.31 6.47
N THR A 141 -34.41 8.91 7.35
CA THR A 141 -35.59 8.08 6.98
C THR A 141 -36.55 8.82 6.05
N ASN A 142 -36.72 10.14 6.25
CA ASN A 142 -37.65 10.96 5.45
C ASN A 142 -36.97 11.65 4.28
N TYR A 143 -35.68 11.37 4.03
CA TYR A 143 -34.95 11.98 2.91
C TYR A 143 -35.45 11.43 1.57
N ASP A 144 -35.98 12.32 0.72
CA ASP A 144 -36.33 12.01 -0.67
C ASP A 144 -35.17 12.43 -1.61
N PRO A 145 -34.42 11.45 -2.18
CA PRO A 145 -33.31 11.76 -3.09
C PRO A 145 -33.76 12.41 -4.40
N LYS A 146 -35.06 12.44 -4.72
CA LYS A 146 -35.63 13.10 -5.90
C LYS A 146 -36.04 14.54 -5.63
N SER A 147 -36.11 14.95 -4.37
CA SER A 147 -36.43 16.32 -3.99
C SER A 147 -35.29 17.25 -4.31
N THR A 148 -35.59 18.37 -4.94
CA THR A 148 -34.62 19.48 -5.17
C THR A 148 -34.54 20.42 -3.96
N ALA A 149 -35.40 20.24 -2.96
CA ALA A 149 -35.41 21.03 -1.73
C ALA A 149 -34.28 20.57 -0.79
N MET A 150 -33.61 21.54 -0.16
CA MET A 150 -32.64 21.20 0.90
C MET A 150 -33.38 20.56 2.10
N PRO A 151 -32.83 19.49 2.69
CA PRO A 151 -33.40 18.89 3.90
C PRO A 151 -33.51 19.93 5.03
N ASP A 152 -34.62 19.92 5.74
CA ASP A 152 -34.80 20.77 6.92
C ASP A 152 -34.01 20.20 8.12
N ILE A 153 -32.91 20.87 8.46
CA ILE A 153 -32.04 20.50 9.59
C ILE A 153 -32.42 21.18 10.90
N SER A 154 -33.51 21.95 10.93
CA SER A 154 -33.93 22.72 12.12
C SER A 154 -34.17 21.81 13.32
N SER A 155 -34.71 20.62 13.11
CA SER A 155 -34.96 19.62 14.16
C SER A 155 -33.64 19.10 14.81
N ILE A 156 -32.57 19.02 14.02
CA ILE A 156 -31.24 18.59 14.50
C ILE A 156 -30.59 19.70 15.31
N THR A 157 -30.57 20.91 14.76
CA THR A 157 -29.93 22.07 15.42
C THR A 157 -30.71 22.55 16.63
N GLY A 158 -32.02 22.36 16.64
CA GLY A 158 -32.94 22.68 17.75
C GLY A 158 -33.04 21.61 18.83
N ALA A 159 -32.41 20.45 18.67
CA ALA A 159 -32.40 19.41 19.69
C ALA A 159 -31.74 19.91 20.99
N SER A 160 -32.39 19.69 22.13
CA SER A 160 -31.90 20.24 23.42
C SER A 160 -30.56 19.67 23.88
N ASP A 161 -30.11 18.57 23.29
CA ASP A 161 -28.83 17.89 23.52
C ASP A 161 -27.86 18.01 22.33
N ALA A 162 -28.17 18.87 21.34
CA ALA A 162 -27.30 19.08 20.17
C ALA A 162 -25.88 19.52 20.55
N GLN A 163 -25.74 20.39 21.57
CA GLN A 163 -24.42 20.81 22.06
C GLN A 163 -23.61 19.66 22.66
N THR A 164 -24.29 18.71 23.31
CA THR A 164 -23.66 17.49 23.85
C THR A 164 -23.20 16.60 22.70
N ALA A 165 -24.02 16.43 21.65
CA ALA A 165 -23.65 15.69 20.44
C ALA A 165 -22.39 16.26 19.79
N VAL A 166 -22.34 17.57 19.59
CA VAL A 166 -21.18 18.27 19.03
C VAL A 166 -19.92 18.05 19.89
N THR A 167 -20.05 18.10 21.21
CA THR A 167 -18.92 17.83 22.12
C THR A 167 -18.41 16.41 21.99
N VAL A 168 -19.28 15.40 21.94
CA VAL A 168 -18.92 13.98 21.74
C VAL A 168 -18.21 13.79 20.40
N MET A 169 -18.73 14.43 19.33
CA MET A 169 -18.10 14.37 18.00
C MET A 169 -16.70 14.98 17.97
N TYR A 170 -16.47 16.11 18.65
CA TYR A 170 -15.12 16.70 18.75
C TYR A 170 -14.16 15.81 19.55
N ILE A 171 -14.62 15.18 20.63
CA ILE A 171 -13.81 14.23 21.40
C ILE A 171 -13.43 13.04 20.51
N LEU A 172 -14.40 12.46 19.80
CA LEU A 172 -14.13 11.35 18.86
C LEU A 172 -13.13 11.75 17.77
N LEU A 173 -13.32 12.92 17.16
CA LEU A 173 -12.41 13.45 16.15
C LEU A 173 -10.98 13.61 16.71
N ALA A 174 -10.84 14.15 17.90
CA ALA A 174 -9.54 14.33 18.56
C ALA A 174 -8.85 12.98 18.84
N VAL A 175 -9.60 11.97 19.29
CA VAL A 175 -9.10 10.60 19.51
C VAL A 175 -8.63 9.98 18.20
N LEU A 176 -9.45 10.03 17.13
CA LEU A 176 -9.09 9.49 15.83
C LEU A 176 -7.87 10.20 15.23
N LEU A 177 -7.77 11.52 15.39
CA LEU A 177 -6.60 12.30 14.96
C LEU A 177 -5.34 11.88 15.71
N LEU A 178 -5.44 11.71 17.04
CA LEU A 178 -4.31 11.24 17.85
C LEU A 178 -3.80 9.86 17.39
N ILE A 179 -4.72 8.92 17.13
CA ILE A 179 -4.36 7.59 16.60
C ILE A 179 -3.65 7.73 15.24
N ARG A 180 -4.14 8.59 14.33
CA ARG A 180 -3.49 8.84 13.03
C ARG A 180 -2.10 9.45 13.16
N ILE A 181 -1.89 10.35 14.12
CA ILE A 181 -0.58 10.93 14.42
C ILE A 181 0.39 9.83 14.89
N ILE A 182 -0.05 8.93 15.77
CA ILE A 182 0.75 7.81 16.24
C ILE A 182 1.13 6.90 15.06
N ILE A 183 0.16 6.53 14.23
CA ILE A 183 0.42 5.71 13.03
C ILE A 183 1.43 6.41 12.12
N ALA A 184 1.25 7.70 11.83
CA ALA A 184 2.14 8.47 10.97
C ALA A 184 3.58 8.55 11.50
N ALA A 185 3.74 8.67 12.81
CA ALA A 185 5.05 8.77 13.45
C ALA A 185 5.83 7.45 13.45
N TYR A 186 5.15 6.30 13.52
CA TYR A 186 5.76 4.99 13.67
C TYR A 186 5.67 4.09 12.42
N ALA A 187 4.90 4.45 11.40
CA ALA A 187 4.65 3.61 10.23
C ALA A 187 5.91 3.12 9.54
N ASP A 188 6.90 4.00 9.33
CA ASP A 188 8.14 3.62 8.66
C ASP A 188 9.02 2.70 9.52
N TYR A 189 8.97 2.84 10.85
CA TYR A 189 9.65 1.94 11.77
C TYR A 189 9.01 0.54 11.76
N PHE A 190 7.69 0.45 11.78
CA PHE A 190 6.97 -0.82 11.64
C PHE A 190 7.26 -1.46 10.28
N TYR A 191 7.35 -0.63 9.23
CA TYR A 191 7.67 -1.12 7.89
C TYR A 191 9.07 -1.71 7.80
N LYS A 192 10.09 -1.08 8.43
CA LYS A 192 11.42 -1.66 8.58
C LYS A 192 11.35 -3.06 9.19
N GLY A 193 10.67 -3.21 10.33
CA GLY A 193 10.50 -4.50 10.99
C GLY A 193 9.85 -5.56 10.09
N THR A 194 8.81 -5.17 9.33
CA THR A 194 8.14 -6.07 8.40
C THR A 194 9.05 -6.51 7.26
N VAL A 195 9.76 -5.58 6.61
CA VAL A 195 10.71 -5.87 5.53
C VAL A 195 11.82 -6.80 6.00
N PHE A 196 12.42 -6.52 7.14
CA PHE A 196 13.49 -7.35 7.70
C PHE A 196 13.01 -8.76 8.06
N ASN A 197 11.80 -8.88 8.61
CA ASN A 197 11.21 -10.18 8.91
C ASN A 197 10.94 -10.99 7.63
N ILE A 198 10.45 -10.36 6.56
CA ILE A 198 10.25 -11.02 5.25
C ILE A 198 11.58 -11.54 4.73
N ILE A 199 12.64 -10.72 4.74
CA ILE A 199 13.96 -11.11 4.24
C ILE A 199 14.53 -12.26 5.05
N LYS A 200 14.45 -12.18 6.38
CA LYS A 200 14.90 -13.25 7.29
C LYS A 200 14.19 -14.56 6.99
N THR A 201 12.85 -14.54 6.93
CA THR A 201 12.04 -15.74 6.64
C THR A 201 12.39 -16.36 5.29
N VAL A 202 12.59 -15.54 4.26
CA VAL A 202 12.96 -16.00 2.92
C VAL A 202 14.37 -16.60 2.91
N SER A 203 15.32 -15.97 3.60
CA SER A 203 16.69 -16.51 3.70
C SER A 203 16.70 -17.85 4.45
N GLU A 204 16.00 -17.97 5.56
CA GLU A 204 15.87 -19.22 6.31
C GLU A 204 15.21 -20.34 5.47
N GLN A 205 14.24 -20.02 4.63
CA GLN A 205 13.62 -20.97 3.70
C GLN A 205 14.60 -21.47 2.64
N LEU A 206 15.44 -20.57 2.11
CA LEU A 206 16.49 -20.94 1.16
C LEU A 206 17.55 -21.84 1.78
N ASP A 207 18.02 -21.49 3.00
CA ASP A 207 19.05 -22.24 3.72
C ASP A 207 18.54 -23.66 4.09
N ASN A 208 17.24 -23.83 4.32
CA ASN A 208 16.59 -25.12 4.57
C ASN A 208 16.28 -25.89 3.29
N GLY A 209 16.82 -25.50 2.14
CA GLY A 209 16.67 -26.24 0.88
C GLY A 209 15.30 -26.13 0.23
N ALA A 210 14.51 -25.13 0.59
CA ALA A 210 13.28 -24.83 -0.14
C ALA A 210 13.63 -24.43 -1.57
N ASN A 211 13.45 -25.38 -2.49
CA ASN A 211 13.45 -25.07 -3.91
C ASN A 211 12.24 -24.17 -4.16
N PHE A 212 12.49 -22.88 -4.40
CA PHE A 212 11.45 -22.03 -4.96
C PHE A 212 11.14 -22.63 -6.33
N ILE A 213 10.04 -23.39 -6.38
CA ILE A 213 9.52 -23.88 -7.64
C ILE A 213 9.41 -22.64 -8.50
N GLN A 214 10.21 -22.65 -9.55
CA GLN A 214 10.11 -21.72 -10.64
C GLN A 214 8.67 -21.85 -11.15
N SER A 215 7.76 -21.10 -10.51
CA SER A 215 6.42 -20.98 -11.04
C SER A 215 6.60 -20.26 -12.35
N SER A 216 6.66 -21.02 -13.40
CA SER A 216 6.67 -20.57 -14.79
C SER A 216 5.39 -19.78 -15.02
N ILE A 217 5.39 -18.52 -14.59
CA ILE A 217 4.43 -17.54 -15.05
C ILE A 217 4.81 -17.36 -16.52
N PHE A 218 4.03 -18.00 -17.40
CA PHE A 218 4.15 -17.96 -18.85
C PHE A 218 5.25 -18.83 -19.52
N GLY A 219 5.65 -19.99 -18.99
CA GLY A 219 6.43 -20.96 -19.75
C GLY A 219 7.83 -20.52 -20.19
N ALA A 220 8.33 -19.39 -19.72
CA ALA A 220 9.69 -18.95 -19.95
C ALA A 220 10.60 -19.55 -18.87
N GLU A 221 11.45 -20.51 -19.23
CA GLU A 221 12.60 -20.92 -18.43
C GLU A 221 13.59 -19.75 -18.39
N ALA A 222 13.41 -18.85 -17.42
CA ALA A 222 14.43 -17.85 -17.16
C ALA A 222 15.55 -18.55 -16.39
N ASN A 223 16.74 -18.64 -16.97
CA ASN A 223 17.96 -19.04 -16.27
C ASN A 223 18.35 -17.93 -15.27
N LEU A 224 17.63 -17.89 -14.15
CA LEU A 224 17.88 -16.94 -13.08
C LEU A 224 18.95 -17.52 -12.13
N ASP A 225 19.92 -16.71 -11.81
CA ASP A 225 20.84 -16.96 -10.70
C ASP A 225 20.06 -17.02 -9.37
N GLN A 226 20.58 -17.76 -8.40
CA GLN A 226 19.97 -17.96 -7.09
C GLN A 226 19.68 -16.63 -6.37
N GLY A 227 20.55 -15.64 -6.52
CA GLY A 227 20.36 -14.29 -5.97
C GLY A 227 19.23 -13.52 -6.67
N GLN A 228 19.06 -13.69 -7.98
CA GLN A 228 17.96 -13.10 -8.75
C GLN A 228 16.62 -13.73 -8.37
N MET A 229 16.56 -15.06 -8.23
CA MET A 229 15.37 -15.77 -7.74
C MET A 229 14.97 -15.31 -6.34
N LYS A 230 15.94 -15.20 -5.43
CA LYS A 230 15.68 -14.66 -4.08
C LYS A 230 15.04 -13.27 -4.15
N ARG A 231 15.62 -12.34 -4.93
CA ARG A 231 15.11 -10.97 -5.06
C ARG A 231 13.71 -10.93 -5.69
N MET A 232 13.44 -11.75 -6.69
CA MET A 232 12.11 -11.87 -7.29
C MET A 232 11.08 -12.34 -6.26
N TYR A 233 11.42 -13.35 -5.46
CA TYR A 233 10.56 -13.87 -4.41
C TYR A 233 10.33 -12.84 -3.29
N LEU A 234 11.37 -12.13 -2.88
CA LEU A 234 11.28 -11.00 -1.94
C LEU A 234 10.33 -9.92 -2.45
N GLY A 235 10.43 -9.56 -3.73
CA GLY A 235 9.54 -8.60 -4.37
C GLY A 235 8.06 -9.03 -4.39
N ASN A 236 7.79 -10.32 -4.55
CA ASN A 236 6.43 -10.86 -4.51
C ASN A 236 5.85 -10.89 -3.09
N LYS A 237 6.65 -11.26 -2.11
CA LYS A 237 6.26 -11.25 -0.68
C LYS A 237 6.10 -9.83 -0.15
N GLY A 238 7.02 -8.94 -0.52
CA GLY A 238 7.01 -7.53 -0.16
C GLY A 238 6.09 -6.67 -1.05
N GLY A 239 6.52 -5.42 -1.27
CA GLY A 239 5.80 -4.45 -2.11
C GLY A 239 4.51 -3.95 -1.49
N VAL A 240 3.48 -3.75 -2.33
CA VAL A 240 2.19 -3.18 -1.95
C VAL A 240 1.02 -4.05 -2.42
N THR A 241 -0.13 -3.89 -1.79
CA THR A 241 -1.39 -4.56 -2.18
C THR A 241 -2.58 -3.63 -2.01
N LEU A 242 -3.49 -3.61 -2.98
CA LEU A 242 -4.77 -2.90 -2.87
C LEU A 242 -5.87 -3.79 -2.28
N PHE A 243 -5.69 -5.10 -2.33
CA PHE A 243 -6.71 -6.05 -1.89
C PHE A 243 -7.05 -5.90 -0.40
N ALA A 244 -6.05 -5.87 0.48
CA ALA A 244 -6.28 -5.81 1.92
C ALA A 244 -6.97 -4.50 2.39
N PRO A 245 -6.60 -3.29 1.92
CA PRO A 245 -7.36 -2.08 2.22
C PRO A 245 -8.80 -2.13 1.71
N LEU A 246 -9.05 -2.68 0.51
CA LEU A 246 -10.40 -2.81 -0.05
C LEU A 246 -11.27 -3.75 0.78
N VAL A 247 -10.74 -4.89 1.21
CA VAL A 247 -11.45 -5.81 2.11
C VAL A 247 -11.78 -5.15 3.44
N ALA A 248 -10.82 -4.43 4.04
CA ALA A 248 -11.05 -3.70 5.29
C ALA A 248 -12.12 -2.60 5.13
N TYR A 249 -12.10 -1.87 4.01
CA TYR A 249 -13.14 -0.89 3.69
C TYR A 249 -14.52 -1.55 3.55
N PHE A 250 -14.60 -2.67 2.84
CA PHE A 250 -15.85 -3.41 2.66
C PHE A 250 -16.41 -3.93 3.99
N ILE A 251 -15.55 -4.49 4.85
CA ILE A 251 -15.97 -4.93 6.20
C ILE A 251 -16.54 -3.74 6.99
N MET A 252 -15.86 -2.61 6.97
CA MET A 252 -16.32 -1.40 7.66
C MET A 252 -17.68 -0.94 7.11
N TYR A 253 -17.85 -0.91 5.78
CA TYR A 253 -19.10 -0.54 5.12
C TYR A 253 -20.25 -1.46 5.53
N VAL A 254 -20.05 -2.79 5.47
CA VAL A 254 -21.07 -3.77 5.86
C VAL A 254 -21.46 -3.60 7.33
N VAL A 255 -20.49 -3.49 8.22
CA VAL A 255 -20.81 -3.34 9.65
C VAL A 255 -21.54 -2.04 9.93
N THR A 256 -21.12 -0.91 9.36
CA THR A 256 -21.82 0.37 9.57
C THR A 256 -23.20 0.43 8.90
N SER A 257 -23.49 -0.43 7.92
CA SER A 257 -24.82 -0.52 7.31
C SER A 257 -25.82 -1.39 8.10
N LEU A 258 -25.33 -2.14 9.09
CA LEU A 258 -26.18 -2.99 9.95
C LEU A 258 -26.70 -2.25 11.21
N PHE A 259 -26.14 -1.07 11.50
CA PHE A 259 -26.50 -0.21 12.63
C PHE A 259 -27.11 1.10 12.15
#